data_d3d16a8aa815f7752495ba52097944c1
#
_entry.id   d3d16a8aa815f7752495ba52097944c1
#
_cell.length_a   1.000
_cell.length_b   1.000
_cell.length_c   1.000
_cell.angle_alpha   90.00
_cell.angle_beta   90.00
_cell.angle_gamma   90.00
#
_symmetry.space_group_name_H-M   'P 1'
#
loop_
_entity.id
_entity.type
_entity.pdbx_description
1 polymer ?
#
loop_
_entity_poly.entity_id
_entity_poly.type
_entity_poly.pdbx_seq_one_letter_code
_entity_poly.pdbx_strand_id
1 'polypeptide(L)'
;MGEYYIREPESEDAKGPYDPGRIADLMEAGKASEATLYYDEDREDWLPLMECEEIRVAIQPQTKPLSLKPREEATDSLNVHDEQLPEQKVDDMLAAAEGNTEETRHLRKRSRQAETSAAISLPALAVIMLLAAIIDLWPNLPVITMIQNEGNWGLLLSHPLLIVGIFDLFLTLCCILSVTDVFPIIRFRVMLGLGYFGFIFWSWGEVPQMAAVIAGSLAAWVCTITLNLYAMVVCAVVGILGMGAVAFFTVLG
;
A
#
# COMPACT_ATOMS: atom_id res chain seq x y z
N MET A 1 36.34 2.57 -32.56
CA MET A 1 34.90 2.82 -32.63
C MET A 1 34.75 4.25 -33.03
N GLY A 2 34.20 4.52 -34.22
CA GLY A 2 34.01 5.88 -34.70
C GLY A 2 32.92 6.61 -33.97
N GLU A 3 33.15 7.84 -33.61
CA GLU A 3 32.14 8.74 -33.09
C GLU A 3 31.64 9.62 -34.22
N TYR A 4 30.33 9.67 -34.43
CA TYR A 4 29.72 10.35 -35.56
C TYR A 4 28.77 11.45 -35.11
N TYR A 5 28.78 12.60 -35.81
CA TYR A 5 27.79 13.64 -35.65
C TYR A 5 26.72 13.45 -36.71
N ILE A 6 25.45 13.60 -36.32
CA ILE A 6 24.32 13.47 -37.22
C ILE A 6 23.50 14.77 -37.27
N ARG A 7 22.88 15.07 -38.43
CA ARG A 7 21.91 16.16 -38.54
C ARG A 7 20.79 15.78 -39.49
N GLU A 8 19.63 16.39 -39.30
CA GLU A 8 18.52 16.27 -40.23
C GLU A 8 18.77 17.16 -41.47
N PRO A 9 18.32 16.78 -42.69
CA PRO A 9 18.55 17.53 -43.91
C PRO A 9 18.04 18.97 -43.90
N GLU A 10 16.98 19.22 -43.09
CA GLU A 10 16.32 20.52 -42.95
C GLU A 10 16.82 21.35 -41.76
N SER A 11 17.71 20.80 -40.93
CA SER A 11 18.23 21.44 -39.72
C SER A 11 19.73 21.68 -39.82
N GLU A 12 20.18 22.86 -39.39
CA GLU A 12 21.62 23.15 -39.23
C GLU A 12 22.22 22.63 -37.93
N ASP A 13 21.38 22.13 -37.03
CA ASP A 13 21.82 21.64 -35.69
C ASP A 13 22.40 20.23 -35.80
N ALA A 14 23.72 20.11 -35.58
CA ALA A 14 24.42 18.83 -35.45
C ALA A 14 24.26 18.25 -34.05
N LYS A 15 23.89 16.97 -33.93
CA LYS A 15 23.76 16.23 -32.68
C LYS A 15 24.79 15.12 -32.65
N GLY A 16 25.45 14.95 -31.52
CA GLY A 16 26.49 13.90 -31.33
C GLY A 16 27.47 14.28 -30.20
N PRO A 17 28.57 13.54 -30.04
CA PRO A 17 28.92 12.36 -30.83
C PRO A 17 28.11 11.10 -30.47
N TYR A 18 27.84 10.28 -31.46
CA TYR A 18 27.14 8.99 -31.30
C TYR A 18 27.98 7.86 -31.89
N ASP A 19 27.91 6.68 -31.26
CA ASP A 19 28.46 5.46 -31.84
C ASP A 19 27.47 4.82 -32.85
N PRO A 20 27.90 3.94 -33.75
CA PRO A 20 27.03 3.30 -34.74
C PRO A 20 25.83 2.57 -34.15
N GLY A 21 25.98 1.91 -33.00
CA GLY A 21 24.91 1.22 -32.29
C GLY A 21 23.84 2.19 -31.80
N ARG A 22 24.25 3.34 -31.27
CA ARG A 22 23.34 4.37 -30.79
C ARG A 22 22.57 5.04 -31.93
N ILE A 23 23.18 5.14 -33.12
CA ILE A 23 22.51 5.64 -34.32
C ILE A 23 21.43 4.64 -34.79
N ALA A 24 21.70 3.34 -34.71
CA ALA A 24 20.69 2.31 -35.00
C ALA A 24 19.50 2.38 -34.04
N ASP A 25 19.72 2.55 -32.71
CA ASP A 25 18.68 2.76 -31.71
C ASP A 25 17.82 4.00 -32.01
N LEU A 26 18.46 5.10 -32.47
CA LEU A 26 17.76 6.34 -32.82
C LEU A 26 16.88 6.16 -34.07
N MET A 27 17.29 5.33 -35.03
CA MET A 27 16.49 4.99 -36.19
C MET A 27 15.30 4.09 -35.80
N GLU A 28 15.50 3.09 -34.95
CA GLU A 28 14.39 2.26 -34.45
C GLU A 28 13.37 3.09 -33.63
N ALA A 29 13.84 4.09 -32.90
CA ALA A 29 13.00 5.01 -32.15
C ALA A 29 12.31 6.09 -33.02
N GLY A 30 12.54 6.11 -34.32
CA GLY A 30 11.99 7.10 -35.24
C GLY A 30 12.54 8.52 -35.07
N LYS A 31 13.69 8.68 -34.39
CA LYS A 31 14.37 9.96 -34.16
C LYS A 31 15.47 10.27 -35.17
N ALA A 32 15.82 9.32 -36.00
CA ALA A 32 16.65 9.47 -37.18
C ALA A 32 16.00 8.72 -38.32
N SER A 33 16.21 9.19 -39.56
CA SER A 33 15.65 8.59 -40.78
C SER A 33 16.77 8.23 -41.76
N GLU A 34 16.46 7.51 -42.84
CA GLU A 34 17.43 7.22 -43.91
C GLU A 34 17.94 8.49 -44.57
N ALA A 35 17.22 9.59 -44.49
CA ALA A 35 17.61 10.90 -45.04
C ALA A 35 18.53 11.69 -44.10
N THR A 36 18.74 11.24 -42.84
CA THR A 36 19.64 11.88 -41.89
C THR A 36 21.07 11.80 -42.38
N LEU A 37 21.82 12.89 -42.23
CA LEU A 37 23.19 13.02 -42.68
C LEU A 37 24.16 12.78 -41.51
N TYR A 38 25.31 12.16 -41.77
CA TYR A 38 26.45 12.10 -40.83
C TYR A 38 27.61 12.94 -41.33
N TYR A 39 28.43 13.43 -40.42
CA TYR A 39 29.64 14.18 -40.81
C TYR A 39 30.81 13.24 -41.02
N ASP A 40 31.41 13.30 -42.21
CA ASP A 40 32.63 12.56 -42.57
C ASP A 40 33.85 13.48 -42.36
N GLU A 41 34.69 13.15 -41.35
CA GLU A 41 35.88 13.95 -41.06
C GLU A 41 36.95 13.90 -42.15
N ASP A 42 37.00 12.79 -42.91
CA ASP A 42 38.00 12.66 -44.00
C ASP A 42 37.65 13.51 -45.25
N ARG A 43 36.34 13.71 -45.48
CA ARG A 43 35.86 14.48 -46.62
C ARG A 43 35.40 15.89 -46.25
N GLU A 44 35.39 16.19 -44.97
CA GLU A 44 34.89 17.46 -44.42
C GLU A 44 33.46 17.81 -44.92
N ASP A 45 32.61 16.80 -45.17
CA ASP A 45 31.29 16.98 -45.77
C ASP A 45 30.22 16.12 -45.07
N TRP A 46 28.94 16.48 -45.29
CA TRP A 46 27.78 15.77 -44.76
C TRP A 46 27.26 14.76 -45.77
N LEU A 47 27.32 13.47 -45.39
CA LEU A 47 26.92 12.36 -46.24
C LEU A 47 25.69 11.62 -45.67
N PRO A 48 24.86 10.96 -46.53
CA PRO A 48 23.76 10.15 -46.05
C PRO A 48 24.25 9.01 -45.13
N LEU A 49 23.50 8.73 -44.03
CA LEU A 49 23.84 7.67 -43.08
C LEU A 49 24.14 6.30 -43.72
N MET A 50 23.46 5.99 -44.81
CA MET A 50 23.61 4.72 -45.54
C MET A 50 24.94 4.58 -46.34
N GLU A 51 25.69 5.66 -46.52
CA GLU A 51 26.99 5.60 -47.17
C GLU A 51 28.11 5.16 -46.22
N CYS A 52 27.92 5.31 -44.91
CA CYS A 52 28.86 4.80 -43.95
C CYS A 52 28.67 3.29 -43.71
N GLU A 53 29.72 2.51 -44.03
CA GLU A 53 29.64 1.03 -43.92
C GLU A 53 29.46 0.57 -42.48
N GLU A 54 30.11 1.23 -41.51
CA GLU A 54 29.99 0.89 -40.06
C GLU A 54 28.57 1.11 -39.54
N ILE A 55 27.96 2.20 -39.91
CA ILE A 55 26.57 2.55 -39.56
C ILE A 55 25.59 1.61 -40.24
N ARG A 56 25.80 1.32 -41.54
CA ARG A 56 24.96 0.41 -42.33
C ARG A 56 24.97 -1.02 -41.75
N VAL A 57 26.13 -1.52 -41.31
CA VAL A 57 26.24 -2.83 -40.66
C VAL A 57 25.56 -2.86 -39.29
N ALA A 58 25.56 -1.74 -38.56
CA ALA A 58 24.85 -1.63 -37.29
C ALA A 58 23.32 -1.58 -37.45
N ILE A 59 22.84 -0.92 -38.49
CA ILE A 59 21.40 -0.77 -38.80
C ILE A 59 20.81 -2.07 -39.40
N GLN A 60 21.59 -2.77 -40.23
CA GLN A 60 21.19 -4.07 -40.77
C GLN A 60 21.96 -5.18 -40.06
N PRO A 61 21.50 -5.66 -38.91
CA PRO A 61 22.12 -6.83 -38.28
C PRO A 61 22.05 -7.95 -39.31
N GLN A 62 23.23 -8.50 -39.65
CA GLN A 62 23.31 -9.65 -40.53
C GLN A 62 22.40 -10.73 -39.98
N THR A 63 21.27 -10.95 -40.62
CA THR A 63 20.42 -12.11 -40.37
C THR A 63 21.32 -13.33 -40.59
N LYS A 64 21.91 -13.86 -39.49
CA LYS A 64 22.56 -15.17 -39.54
C LYS A 64 21.53 -16.10 -40.13
N PRO A 65 21.79 -16.74 -41.32
CA PRO A 65 20.83 -17.69 -41.84
C PRO A 65 20.58 -18.71 -40.76
N LEU A 66 19.34 -18.84 -40.30
CA LEU A 66 18.92 -19.87 -39.41
C LEU A 66 19.26 -21.21 -40.09
N SER A 67 20.40 -21.78 -39.72
CA SER A 67 20.77 -23.11 -40.15
C SER A 67 19.79 -24.09 -39.50
N LEU A 68 18.74 -24.43 -40.22
CA LEU A 68 17.82 -25.52 -39.91
C LEU A 68 18.49 -26.88 -40.16
N LYS A 69 19.75 -27.04 -39.77
CA LYS A 69 20.28 -28.37 -39.59
C LYS A 69 19.65 -28.93 -38.33
N PRO A 70 18.79 -29.96 -38.43
CA PRO A 70 18.34 -30.66 -37.25
C PRO A 70 19.59 -31.19 -36.56
N ARG A 71 19.91 -30.62 -35.41
CA ARG A 71 20.98 -31.07 -34.56
C ARG A 71 20.43 -32.34 -33.90
N GLU A 72 20.88 -33.49 -34.32
CA GLU A 72 20.50 -34.77 -33.72
C GLU A 72 20.73 -34.82 -32.20
N GLU A 73 21.65 -33.96 -31.70
CA GLU A 73 21.88 -33.74 -30.27
C GLU A 73 20.78 -32.95 -29.56
N ALA A 74 19.88 -32.25 -30.28
CA ALA A 74 18.80 -31.50 -29.64
C ALA A 74 17.63 -32.37 -29.19
N THR A 75 17.47 -33.55 -29.81
CA THR A 75 16.47 -34.55 -29.41
C THR A 75 16.88 -35.30 -28.15
N ASP A 76 18.17 -35.57 -27.99
CA ASP A 76 18.67 -36.20 -26.75
C ASP A 76 18.62 -35.25 -25.55
N SER A 77 18.83 -33.93 -25.76
CA SER A 77 18.75 -32.95 -24.66
C SER A 77 17.32 -32.68 -24.17
N LEU A 78 16.32 -32.89 -25.02
CA LEU A 78 14.91 -32.79 -24.64
C LEU A 78 14.47 -33.97 -23.77
N ASN A 79 14.99 -35.15 -24.05
CA ASN A 79 14.69 -36.36 -23.26
C ASN A 79 15.46 -36.40 -21.92
N VAL A 80 16.67 -35.82 -21.85
CA VAL A 80 17.44 -35.76 -20.61
C VAL A 80 16.84 -34.73 -19.62
N HIS A 81 16.07 -33.75 -20.10
CA HIS A 81 15.38 -32.80 -19.23
C HIS A 81 14.12 -33.40 -18.58
N ASP A 82 13.50 -34.41 -19.22
CA ASP A 82 12.33 -35.07 -18.65
C ASP A 82 12.68 -36.04 -17.49
N GLU A 83 13.93 -36.52 -17.42
CA GLU A 83 14.36 -37.36 -16.29
C GLU A 83 14.72 -36.59 -15.02
N GLN A 84 14.87 -35.26 -15.09
CA GLN A 84 15.24 -34.41 -13.93
C GLN A 84 14.13 -33.49 -13.42
N LEU A 85 13.01 -33.41 -14.11
CA LEU A 85 11.84 -32.78 -13.57
C LEU A 85 11.26 -33.67 -12.46
N PRO A 86 11.19 -33.21 -11.20
CA PRO A 86 10.53 -33.99 -10.17
C PRO A 86 9.13 -34.33 -10.66
N GLU A 87 8.74 -35.60 -10.59
CA GLU A 87 7.39 -36.06 -10.92
C GLU A 87 6.39 -35.09 -10.26
N GLN A 88 5.77 -34.24 -11.07
CA GLN A 88 4.73 -33.36 -10.59
C GLN A 88 3.53 -34.20 -10.18
N LYS A 89 3.46 -34.51 -8.90
CA LYS A 89 2.32 -35.23 -8.35
C LYS A 89 1.06 -34.40 -8.54
N VAL A 90 -0.02 -35.05 -8.91
CA VAL A 90 -1.34 -34.39 -9.05
C VAL A 90 -1.68 -33.65 -7.77
N ASP A 91 -1.26 -34.14 -6.60
CA ASP A 91 -1.41 -33.50 -5.30
C ASP A 91 -0.68 -32.15 -5.21
N ASP A 92 0.51 -32.01 -5.83
CA ASP A 92 1.26 -30.73 -5.85
C ASP A 92 0.60 -29.72 -6.79
N MET A 93 0.01 -30.20 -7.91
CA MET A 93 -0.77 -29.35 -8.82
C MET A 93 -2.08 -28.88 -8.17
N LEU A 94 -2.76 -29.76 -7.43
CA LEU A 94 -3.93 -29.42 -6.64
C LEU A 94 -3.58 -28.44 -5.52
N ALA A 95 -2.48 -28.67 -4.80
CA ALA A 95 -1.97 -27.77 -3.78
C ALA A 95 -1.60 -26.39 -4.36
N ALA A 96 -1.05 -26.35 -5.58
CA ALA A 96 -0.76 -25.11 -6.29
C ALA A 96 -2.05 -24.36 -6.70
N ALA A 97 -3.03 -25.08 -7.22
CA ALA A 97 -4.34 -24.53 -7.58
C ALA A 97 -5.10 -23.98 -6.37
N GLU A 98 -4.98 -24.63 -5.21
CA GLU A 98 -5.53 -24.18 -3.93
C GLU A 98 -4.70 -23.07 -3.25
N GLY A 99 -3.56 -22.68 -3.82
CA GLY A 99 -2.62 -21.72 -3.20
C GLY A 99 -1.96 -22.27 -1.94
N ASN A 100 -1.75 -23.58 -1.85
CA ASN A 100 -1.16 -24.27 -0.70
C ASN A 100 0.29 -24.75 -0.98
N THR A 101 1.01 -24.01 -1.81
CA THR A 101 2.44 -24.24 -2.09
C THR A 101 3.29 -23.75 -0.91
N GLU A 102 4.53 -24.21 -0.82
CA GLU A 102 5.47 -23.74 0.21
C GLU A 102 5.66 -22.23 0.17
N GLU A 103 5.66 -21.62 -1.03
CA GLU A 103 5.78 -20.19 -1.23
C GLU A 103 4.57 -19.39 -0.71
N THR A 104 3.35 -19.91 -0.87
CA THR A 104 2.12 -19.24 -0.44
C THR A 104 1.67 -19.61 0.97
N ARG A 105 2.24 -20.66 1.56
CA ARG A 105 1.88 -21.16 2.88
C ARG A 105 2.03 -20.12 3.99
N HIS A 106 3.08 -19.31 3.94
CA HIS A 106 3.29 -18.23 4.91
C HIS A 106 2.28 -17.09 4.73
N LEU A 107 1.88 -16.76 3.47
CA LEU A 107 0.86 -15.74 3.19
C LEU A 107 -0.52 -16.20 3.68
N ARG A 108 -0.88 -17.46 3.43
CA ARG A 108 -2.14 -18.06 3.90
C ARG A 108 -2.20 -18.14 5.42
N LYS A 109 -1.07 -18.50 6.07
CA LYS A 109 -0.97 -18.51 7.53
C LYS A 109 -1.17 -17.09 8.10
N ARG A 110 -0.57 -16.08 7.48
CA ARG A 110 -0.71 -14.68 7.87
C ARG A 110 -2.15 -14.18 7.66
N SER A 111 -2.80 -14.54 6.54
CA SER A 111 -4.18 -14.19 6.27
C SER A 111 -5.12 -14.80 7.31
N ARG A 112 -4.99 -16.09 7.64
CA ARG A 112 -5.79 -16.73 8.70
C ARG A 112 -5.55 -16.12 10.08
N GLN A 113 -4.31 -15.75 10.38
CA GLN A 113 -4.01 -15.04 11.63
C GLN A 113 -4.68 -13.66 11.67
N ALA A 114 -4.66 -12.92 10.55
CA ALA A 114 -5.33 -11.63 10.45
C ALA A 114 -6.86 -11.76 10.62
N GLU A 115 -7.46 -12.77 10.00
CA GLU A 115 -8.90 -13.05 10.14
C GLU A 115 -9.28 -13.41 11.58
N THR A 116 -8.50 -14.31 12.22
CA THR A 116 -8.73 -14.69 13.62
C THR A 116 -8.53 -13.50 14.56
N SER A 117 -7.52 -12.67 14.29
CA SER A 117 -7.26 -11.45 15.06
C SER A 117 -8.39 -10.45 14.91
N ALA A 118 -8.89 -10.24 13.68
CA ALA A 118 -10.02 -9.35 13.42
C ALA A 118 -11.30 -9.81 14.14
N ALA A 119 -11.56 -11.12 14.17
CA ALA A 119 -12.73 -11.69 14.86
C ALA A 119 -12.76 -11.38 16.37
N ILE A 120 -11.62 -11.16 17.01
CA ILE A 120 -11.54 -10.81 18.44
C ILE A 120 -11.36 -9.31 18.65
N SER A 121 -10.56 -8.64 17.81
CA SER A 121 -10.30 -7.20 17.96
C SER A 121 -11.52 -6.34 17.66
N LEU A 122 -12.35 -6.71 16.67
CA LEU A 122 -13.51 -5.92 16.26
C LEU A 122 -14.57 -5.79 17.39
N PRO A 123 -15.02 -6.87 18.05
CA PRO A 123 -15.95 -6.73 19.18
C PRO A 123 -15.33 -5.96 20.35
N ALA A 124 -14.04 -6.15 20.64
CA ALA A 124 -13.36 -5.38 21.68
C ALA A 124 -13.30 -3.87 21.33
N LEU A 125 -12.94 -3.54 20.08
CA LEU A 125 -12.96 -2.16 19.59
C LEU A 125 -14.37 -1.57 19.58
N ALA A 126 -15.40 -2.36 19.25
CA ALA A 126 -16.79 -1.91 19.32
C ALA A 126 -17.16 -1.48 20.75
N VAL A 127 -16.78 -2.26 21.77
CA VAL A 127 -17.00 -1.89 23.18
C VAL A 127 -16.22 -0.62 23.54
N ILE A 128 -14.96 -0.53 23.15
CA ILE A 128 -14.12 0.64 23.44
C ILE A 128 -14.68 1.90 22.77
N MET A 129 -15.11 1.82 21.51
CA MET A 129 -15.72 2.94 20.77
C MET A 129 -17.09 3.34 21.36
N LEU A 130 -17.87 2.35 21.82
CA LEU A 130 -19.12 2.62 22.52
C LEU A 130 -18.88 3.39 23.84
N LEU A 131 -17.87 2.98 24.62
CA LEU A 131 -17.49 3.70 25.84
C LEU A 131 -17.00 5.12 25.51
N ALA A 132 -16.23 5.32 24.45
CA ALA A 132 -15.83 6.64 23.97
C ALA A 132 -17.04 7.50 23.60
N ALA A 133 -18.01 6.93 22.86
CA ALA A 133 -19.25 7.61 22.54
C ALA A 133 -20.05 8.04 23.81
N ILE A 134 -20.09 7.19 24.85
CA ILE A 134 -20.72 7.54 26.11
C ILE A 134 -19.98 8.73 26.79
N ILE A 135 -18.65 8.71 26.80
CA ILE A 135 -17.85 9.80 27.39
C ILE A 135 -18.13 11.13 26.67
N ASP A 136 -18.25 11.12 25.34
CA ASP A 136 -18.47 12.33 24.55
C ASP A 136 -19.92 12.81 24.57
N LEU A 137 -20.90 11.90 24.61
CA LEU A 137 -22.33 12.25 24.52
C LEU A 137 -22.94 12.53 25.89
N TRP A 138 -22.53 11.83 26.95
CA TRP A 138 -23.18 11.94 28.27
C TRP A 138 -23.22 13.37 28.83
N PRO A 139 -22.11 14.13 28.84
CA PRO A 139 -22.12 15.53 29.33
C PRO A 139 -22.97 16.45 28.46
N ASN A 140 -23.22 16.07 27.23
CA ASN A 140 -23.94 16.87 26.22
C ASN A 140 -25.42 16.44 26.01
N LEU A 141 -25.94 15.51 26.81
CA LEU A 141 -27.35 15.08 26.74
C LEU A 141 -28.34 16.24 26.81
N PRO A 142 -28.18 17.28 27.70
CA PRO A 142 -29.08 18.41 27.74
C PRO A 142 -29.13 19.20 26.42
N VAL A 143 -28.00 19.28 25.71
CA VAL A 143 -27.92 19.97 24.42
C VAL A 143 -28.68 19.19 23.35
N ILE A 144 -28.64 17.87 23.37
CA ILE A 144 -29.41 17.01 22.46
C ILE A 144 -30.90 17.26 22.64
N THR A 145 -31.36 17.35 23.88
CA THR A 145 -32.79 17.63 24.18
C THR A 145 -33.19 19.03 23.71
N MET A 146 -32.31 20.02 23.84
CA MET A 146 -32.56 21.39 23.33
C MET A 146 -32.67 21.39 21.79
N ILE A 147 -31.75 20.70 21.09
CA ILE A 147 -31.81 20.58 19.62
C ILE A 147 -33.13 19.96 19.19
N GLN A 148 -33.58 18.90 19.91
CA GLN A 148 -34.81 18.19 19.58
C GLN A 148 -36.05 19.06 19.80
N ASN A 149 -36.09 19.86 20.86
CA ASN A 149 -37.23 20.70 21.22
C ASN A 149 -37.32 21.98 20.38
N GLU A 150 -36.17 22.63 20.11
CA GLU A 150 -36.09 23.93 19.42
C GLU A 150 -35.86 23.81 17.91
N GLY A 151 -35.47 22.65 17.42
CA GLY A 151 -35.15 22.42 16.01
C GLY A 151 -33.90 23.15 15.54
N ASN A 152 -33.10 23.66 16.48
CA ASN A 152 -31.91 24.47 16.18
C ASN A 152 -30.66 23.59 16.00
N TRP A 153 -30.47 23.09 14.77
CA TRP A 153 -29.32 22.27 14.41
C TRP A 153 -27.98 23.01 14.48
N GLY A 154 -27.98 24.34 14.54
CA GLY A 154 -26.78 25.15 14.73
C GLY A 154 -26.06 24.87 16.05
N LEU A 155 -26.79 24.44 17.07
CA LEU A 155 -26.22 24.07 18.39
C LEU A 155 -25.28 22.86 18.28
N LEU A 156 -25.49 21.96 17.30
CA LEU A 156 -24.58 20.84 17.07
C LEU A 156 -23.16 21.30 16.74
N LEU A 157 -23.01 22.36 15.95
CA LEU A 157 -21.70 22.92 15.58
C LEU A 157 -21.03 23.64 16.74
N SER A 158 -21.79 24.12 17.71
CA SER A 158 -21.26 24.75 18.92
C SER A 158 -20.69 23.75 19.92
N HIS A 159 -21.05 22.46 19.78
CA HIS A 159 -20.63 21.39 20.68
C HIS A 159 -19.91 20.29 19.90
N PRO A 160 -18.62 20.46 19.58
CA PRO A 160 -17.88 19.52 18.72
C PRO A 160 -17.82 18.10 19.28
N LEU A 161 -17.87 17.91 20.60
CA LEU A 161 -17.92 16.58 21.23
C LEU A 161 -19.18 15.78 20.87
N LEU A 162 -20.33 16.45 20.58
CA LEU A 162 -21.51 15.77 20.08
C LEU A 162 -21.27 15.15 18.71
N ILE A 163 -20.61 15.88 17.82
CA ILE A 163 -20.28 15.38 16.48
C ILE A 163 -19.34 14.18 16.60
N VAL A 164 -18.35 14.29 17.47
CA VAL A 164 -17.37 13.24 17.72
C VAL A 164 -18.03 12.01 18.33
N GLY A 165 -18.91 12.18 19.32
CA GLY A 165 -19.66 11.08 19.93
C GLY A 165 -20.59 10.34 18.95
N ILE A 166 -21.27 11.08 18.05
CA ILE A 166 -22.06 10.47 16.97
C ILE A 166 -21.16 9.68 16.00
N PHE A 167 -19.99 10.23 15.70
CA PHE A 167 -19.01 9.53 14.87
C PHE A 167 -18.48 8.26 15.53
N ASP A 168 -18.29 8.25 16.86
CA ASP A 168 -17.89 7.06 17.61
C ASP A 168 -18.99 5.98 17.61
N LEU A 169 -20.27 6.38 17.65
CA LEU A 169 -21.39 5.44 17.45
C LEU A 169 -21.37 4.82 16.04
N PHE A 170 -21.06 5.62 15.03
CA PHE A 170 -20.90 5.11 13.67
C PHE A 170 -19.75 4.12 13.57
N LEU A 171 -18.59 4.42 14.17
CA LEU A 171 -17.43 3.49 14.22
C LEU A 171 -17.78 2.21 15.00
N THR A 172 -18.53 2.33 16.09
CA THR A 172 -19.04 1.18 16.84
C THR A 172 -19.88 0.26 15.94
N LEU A 173 -20.78 0.83 15.16
CA LEU A 173 -21.62 0.08 14.22
C LEU A 173 -20.77 -0.61 13.14
N CYS A 174 -19.78 0.09 12.57
CA CYS A 174 -18.85 -0.51 11.61
C CYS A 174 -18.06 -1.69 12.21
N CYS A 175 -17.61 -1.58 13.46
CA CYS A 175 -16.94 -2.68 14.16
C CYS A 175 -17.86 -3.88 14.39
N ILE A 176 -19.13 -3.65 14.75
CA ILE A 176 -20.14 -4.71 14.89
C ILE A 176 -20.42 -5.40 13.55
N LEU A 177 -20.44 -4.64 12.45
CA LEU A 177 -20.58 -5.16 11.10
C LEU A 177 -19.30 -5.81 10.55
N SER A 178 -18.26 -5.92 11.37
CA SER A 178 -16.96 -6.52 11.01
C SER A 178 -16.25 -5.87 9.82
N VAL A 179 -16.40 -4.55 9.65
CA VAL A 179 -15.70 -3.78 8.62
C VAL A 179 -14.28 -3.46 9.09
N THR A 180 -13.28 -4.10 8.50
CA THR A 180 -11.86 -3.92 8.87
C THR A 180 -11.22 -2.65 8.30
N ASP A 181 -11.80 -2.10 7.24
CA ASP A 181 -11.29 -0.89 6.56
C ASP A 181 -11.38 0.37 7.42
N VAL A 182 -12.13 0.31 8.53
CA VAL A 182 -12.23 1.41 9.50
C VAL A 182 -11.05 1.50 10.46
N PHE A 183 -10.14 0.52 10.51
CA PHE A 183 -8.99 0.54 11.43
C PHE A 183 -8.12 1.80 11.35
N PRO A 184 -7.76 2.35 10.16
CA PRO A 184 -7.02 3.61 10.08
C PRO A 184 -7.78 4.78 10.70
N ILE A 185 -9.10 4.81 10.53
CA ILE A 185 -9.99 5.86 11.07
C ILE A 185 -10.03 5.76 12.60
N ILE A 186 -10.19 4.54 13.12
CA ILE A 186 -10.17 4.28 14.59
C ILE A 186 -8.82 4.74 15.18
N ARG A 187 -7.69 4.44 14.54
CA ARG A 187 -6.37 4.90 15.00
C ARG A 187 -6.29 6.41 15.10
N PHE A 188 -6.73 7.11 14.05
CA PHE A 188 -6.75 8.57 14.03
C PHE A 188 -7.64 9.11 15.16
N ARG A 189 -8.86 8.58 15.31
CA ARG A 189 -9.81 8.98 16.35
C ARG A 189 -9.27 8.77 17.76
N VAL A 190 -8.66 7.61 18.02
CA VAL A 190 -8.08 7.25 19.30
C VAL A 190 -6.92 8.19 19.66
N MET A 191 -6.05 8.53 18.71
CA MET A 191 -4.94 9.48 18.93
C MET A 191 -5.45 10.90 19.20
N LEU A 192 -6.50 11.31 18.49
CA LEU A 192 -7.15 12.60 18.73
C LEU A 192 -7.76 12.65 20.14
N GLY A 193 -8.47 11.59 20.54
CA GLY A 193 -9.05 11.47 21.88
C GLY A 193 -7.99 11.46 22.99
N LEU A 194 -6.88 10.74 22.77
CA LEU A 194 -5.74 10.73 23.69
C LEU A 194 -5.17 12.15 23.89
N GLY A 195 -4.97 12.91 22.79
CA GLY A 195 -4.47 14.27 22.87
C GLY A 195 -5.42 15.21 23.61
N TYR A 196 -6.71 15.16 23.28
CA TYR A 196 -7.72 16.02 23.85
C TYR A 196 -7.97 15.71 25.34
N PHE A 197 -8.39 14.51 25.68
CA PHE A 197 -8.71 14.14 27.05
C PHE A 197 -7.45 14.05 27.93
N GLY A 198 -6.33 13.61 27.38
CA GLY A 198 -5.06 13.61 28.11
C GLY A 198 -4.64 15.00 28.54
N PHE A 199 -4.80 16.01 27.64
CA PHE A 199 -4.54 17.40 27.98
C PHE A 199 -5.52 17.95 29.02
N ILE A 200 -6.83 17.68 28.90
CA ILE A 200 -7.84 18.14 29.85
C ILE A 200 -7.58 17.58 31.23
N PHE A 201 -7.42 16.27 31.40
CA PHE A 201 -7.19 15.65 32.71
C PHE A 201 -5.85 16.06 33.32
N TRP A 202 -4.83 16.28 32.46
CA TRP A 202 -3.56 16.84 32.93
C TRP A 202 -3.74 18.27 33.47
N SER A 203 -4.50 19.11 32.77
CA SER A 203 -4.74 20.51 33.21
C SER A 203 -5.57 20.61 34.49
N TRP A 204 -6.43 19.62 34.75
CA TRP A 204 -7.22 19.54 35.99
C TRP A 204 -6.46 18.84 37.13
N GLY A 205 -5.30 18.24 36.83
CA GLY A 205 -4.51 17.51 37.84
C GLY A 205 -5.07 16.12 38.14
N GLU A 206 -5.97 15.60 37.33
CA GLU A 206 -6.63 14.30 37.51
C GLU A 206 -5.79 13.17 36.94
N VAL A 207 -4.69 12.85 37.62
CA VAL A 207 -3.71 11.84 37.20
C VAL A 207 -4.32 10.45 36.95
N PRO A 208 -5.28 9.94 37.75
CA PRO A 208 -5.88 8.62 37.51
C PRO A 208 -6.65 8.57 36.19
N GLN A 209 -7.46 9.59 35.87
CA GLN A 209 -8.23 9.65 34.61
C GLN A 209 -7.30 9.82 33.42
N MET A 210 -6.25 10.63 33.55
CA MET A 210 -5.22 10.76 32.53
C MET A 210 -4.55 9.41 32.22
N ALA A 211 -4.15 8.67 33.27
CA ALA A 211 -3.54 7.36 33.09
C ALA A 211 -4.51 6.35 32.43
N ALA A 212 -5.79 6.39 32.81
CA ALA A 212 -6.83 5.55 32.23
C ALA A 212 -7.06 5.85 30.73
N VAL A 213 -7.11 7.14 30.34
CA VAL A 213 -7.20 7.54 28.93
C VAL A 213 -5.98 7.08 28.14
N ILE A 214 -4.78 7.27 28.67
CA ILE A 214 -3.54 6.83 28.00
C ILE A 214 -3.55 5.33 27.80
N ALA A 215 -3.84 4.55 28.86
CA ALA A 215 -3.90 3.10 28.80
C ALA A 215 -4.97 2.62 27.82
N GLY A 216 -6.19 3.18 27.89
CA GLY A 216 -7.32 2.83 27.02
C GLY A 216 -7.03 3.12 25.55
N SER A 217 -6.51 4.31 25.27
CA SER A 217 -6.21 4.73 23.90
C SER A 217 -5.05 3.95 23.29
N LEU A 218 -3.95 3.77 24.01
CA LEU A 218 -2.82 2.97 23.51
C LEU A 218 -3.23 1.51 23.28
N ALA A 219 -4.01 0.93 24.19
CA ALA A 219 -4.52 -0.42 24.03
C ALA A 219 -5.41 -0.57 22.79
N ALA A 220 -6.34 0.36 22.57
CA ALA A 220 -7.17 0.41 21.37
C ALA A 220 -6.33 0.52 20.09
N TRP A 221 -5.31 1.38 20.10
CA TRP A 221 -4.39 1.54 18.98
C TRP A 221 -3.62 0.24 18.68
N VAL A 222 -3.08 -0.42 19.70
CA VAL A 222 -2.36 -1.70 19.56
C VAL A 222 -3.27 -2.81 19.05
N CYS A 223 -4.53 -2.87 19.48
CA CYS A 223 -5.53 -3.84 18.98
C CYS A 223 -5.73 -3.76 17.47
N THR A 224 -5.53 -2.59 16.86
CA THR A 224 -5.68 -2.42 15.39
C THR A 224 -4.44 -2.86 14.59
N ILE A 225 -3.30 -3.12 15.23
CA ILE A 225 -2.03 -3.43 14.54
C ILE A 225 -1.57 -4.84 14.83
N THR A 226 -1.84 -5.35 16.03
CA THR A 226 -1.28 -6.61 16.52
C THR A 226 -1.99 -7.82 15.93
N LEU A 227 -1.19 -8.74 15.37
CA LEU A 227 -1.66 -10.05 14.89
C LEU A 227 -1.48 -11.15 15.95
N ASN A 228 -0.80 -10.85 17.05
CA ASN A 228 -0.58 -11.79 18.14
C ASN A 228 -1.83 -11.85 19.03
N LEU A 229 -2.49 -13.01 19.03
CA LEU A 229 -3.74 -13.23 19.73
C LEU A 229 -3.66 -12.92 21.26
N TYR A 230 -2.58 -13.36 21.90
CA TYR A 230 -2.39 -13.12 23.35
C TYR A 230 -2.23 -11.63 23.65
N ALA A 231 -1.35 -10.94 22.94
CA ALA A 231 -1.15 -9.50 23.12
C ALA A 231 -2.44 -8.72 22.85
N MET A 232 -3.21 -9.12 21.85
CA MET A 232 -4.47 -8.50 21.48
C MET A 232 -5.53 -8.64 22.58
N VAL A 233 -5.69 -9.85 23.16
CA VAL A 233 -6.63 -10.07 24.27
C VAL A 233 -6.24 -9.23 25.48
N VAL A 234 -4.95 -9.17 25.83
CA VAL A 234 -4.47 -8.33 26.94
C VAL A 234 -4.78 -6.85 26.66
N CYS A 235 -4.46 -6.36 25.45
CA CYS A 235 -4.76 -4.97 25.07
C CYS A 235 -6.28 -4.71 25.06
N ALA A 236 -7.10 -5.63 24.58
CA ALA A 236 -8.55 -5.48 24.61
C ALA A 236 -9.08 -5.29 26.04
N VAL A 237 -8.62 -6.13 26.99
CA VAL A 237 -9.00 -6.01 28.40
C VAL A 237 -8.52 -4.68 29.00
N VAL A 238 -7.27 -4.30 28.78
CA VAL A 238 -6.72 -3.01 29.24
C VAL A 238 -7.48 -1.83 28.64
N GLY A 239 -7.82 -1.92 27.34
CA GLY A 239 -8.58 -0.89 26.64
C GLY A 239 -9.98 -0.69 27.20
N ILE A 240 -10.71 -1.79 27.42
CA ILE A 240 -12.06 -1.77 28.00
C ILE A 240 -12.03 -1.25 29.43
N LEU A 241 -11.08 -1.71 30.26
CA LEU A 241 -10.96 -1.25 31.63
C LEU A 241 -10.57 0.22 31.72
N GLY A 242 -9.61 0.69 30.91
CA GLY A 242 -9.18 2.09 30.85
C GLY A 242 -10.31 3.01 30.43
N MET A 243 -10.95 2.73 29.29
CA MET A 243 -12.07 3.55 28.81
C MET A 243 -13.31 3.41 29.70
N GLY A 244 -13.55 2.22 30.28
CA GLY A 244 -14.61 2.00 31.25
C GLY A 244 -14.43 2.81 32.53
N ALA A 245 -13.20 2.94 33.03
CA ALA A 245 -12.91 3.78 34.19
C ALA A 245 -13.19 5.26 33.89
N VAL A 246 -12.76 5.77 32.71
CA VAL A 246 -13.06 7.14 32.30
C VAL A 246 -14.57 7.37 32.16
N ALA A 247 -15.29 6.44 31.51
CA ALA A 247 -16.74 6.53 31.37
C ALA A 247 -17.45 6.53 32.74
N PHE A 248 -16.98 5.69 33.68
CA PHE A 248 -17.51 5.64 35.03
C PHE A 248 -17.39 6.99 35.74
N PHE A 249 -16.21 7.61 35.73
CA PHE A 249 -16.00 8.92 36.31
C PHE A 249 -16.79 10.04 35.60
N THR A 250 -16.97 9.93 34.29
CA THR A 250 -17.75 10.94 33.53
C THR A 250 -19.26 10.84 33.83
N VAL A 251 -19.79 9.64 34.10
CA VAL A 251 -21.23 9.41 34.35
C VAL A 251 -21.61 9.60 35.81
N LEU A 252 -20.74 9.25 36.76
CA LEU A 252 -21.03 9.21 38.20
C LEU A 252 -20.31 10.27 39.01
N GLY A 253 -19.29 10.93 38.44
CA GLY A 253 -18.54 12.03 39.09
C GLY A 253 -19.10 13.37 38.65
#